data_27970c31649fc4df9902e2ef16d013f8
#
_entry.id   27970c31649fc4df9902e2ef16d013f8
#
_cell.length_a   1.000
_cell.length_b   1.000
_cell.length_c   1.000
_cell.angle_alpha   90.00
_cell.angle_beta   90.00
_cell.angle_gamma   90.00
#
_symmetry.space_group_name_H-M   'P 1'
#
loop_
_entity.id
_entity.type
_entity.pdbx_description
1 polymer ?
#
loop_
_entity_poly.entity_id
_entity_poly.type
_entity_poly.pdbx_seq_one_letter_code
_entity_poly.pdbx_strand_id
1 'polypeptide(L)'
;MPRLVKGGKWVYGWVVIGPKGEMTIPPEAWPEFGFRAGNQVLFLPGSRRSGGFGVAAPGQMTIPLVERALGRGRIGEGGQVVLPPEANVRPGDRLLAVRGSRYALGFVAQGPIYEEALKHPELEVF
;
A
#
# COMPACT_ATOMS: atom_id res chain seq x y z
N MET A 1 -5.65 8.60 11.90
CA MET A 1 -5.97 7.97 10.60
C MET A 1 -7.44 8.25 10.27
N PRO A 2 -7.70 9.14 9.33
CA PRO A 2 -9.06 9.55 9.03
C PRO A 2 -9.83 8.56 8.16
N ARG A 3 -11.15 8.67 8.21
CA ARG A 3 -12.06 7.99 7.31
C ARG A 3 -12.71 9.08 6.44
N LEU A 4 -12.39 9.10 5.15
CA LEU A 4 -12.81 10.17 4.25
C LEU A 4 -14.20 9.97 3.66
N VAL A 5 -14.65 8.72 3.57
CA VAL A 5 -15.97 8.37 3.03
C VAL A 5 -16.73 7.61 4.11
N LYS A 6 -17.98 7.99 4.37
CA LYS A 6 -18.81 7.31 5.36
C LYS A 6 -18.91 5.82 5.04
N GLY A 7 -18.57 4.97 6.01
CA GLY A 7 -18.52 3.52 5.80
C GLY A 7 -17.34 3.03 5.00
N GLY A 8 -16.46 3.95 4.56
CA GLY A 8 -15.28 3.61 3.77
C GLY A 8 -14.10 3.21 4.62
N LYS A 9 -12.97 2.96 3.95
CA LYS A 9 -11.73 2.53 4.59
C LYS A 9 -11.04 3.68 5.31
N TRP A 10 -10.28 3.34 6.35
CA TRP A 10 -9.38 4.28 7.02
C TRP A 10 -8.19 4.58 6.10
N VAL A 11 -7.74 5.83 6.13
CA VAL A 11 -6.69 6.31 5.24
C VAL A 11 -5.45 6.69 6.06
N TYR A 12 -4.29 6.19 5.65
CA TYR A 12 -3.01 6.60 6.25
C TYR A 12 -2.52 7.91 5.64
N GLY A 13 -2.54 8.00 4.33
CA GLY A 13 -2.09 9.16 3.58
C GLY A 13 -1.60 8.77 2.19
N TRP A 14 -0.88 9.69 1.57
CA TRP A 14 -0.36 9.50 0.22
C TRP A 14 1.02 8.89 0.23
N VAL A 15 1.30 8.06 -0.76
CA VAL A 15 2.68 7.67 -1.09
C VAL A 15 2.97 8.08 -2.52
N VAL A 16 4.22 8.46 -2.79
CA VAL A 16 4.67 8.84 -4.12
C VAL A 16 5.78 7.88 -4.52
N ILE A 17 5.64 7.30 -5.72
CA ILE A 17 6.65 6.36 -6.23
C ILE A 17 7.91 7.14 -6.60
N GLY A 18 9.03 6.72 -6.04
CA GLY A 18 10.32 7.36 -6.27
C GLY A 18 10.99 6.93 -7.58
N PRO A 19 12.14 7.55 -7.91
CA PRO A 19 12.81 7.33 -9.20
C PRO A 19 13.32 5.92 -9.42
N LYS A 20 13.48 5.13 -8.36
CA LYS A 20 13.92 3.72 -8.45
C LYS A 20 12.75 2.75 -8.35
N GLY A 21 11.51 3.25 -8.45
CA GLY A 21 10.33 2.43 -8.25
C GLY A 21 10.08 2.06 -6.80
N GLU A 22 10.63 2.82 -5.85
CA GLU A 22 10.46 2.59 -4.43
C GLU A 22 9.32 3.44 -3.86
N MET A 23 8.79 2.99 -2.73
CA MET A 23 7.85 3.78 -1.93
C MET A 23 8.17 3.61 -0.46
N THR A 24 7.66 4.49 0.39
CA THR A 24 7.79 4.38 1.84
C THR A 24 6.47 3.86 2.42
N ILE A 25 6.55 2.78 3.18
CA ILE A 25 5.38 2.25 3.89
C ILE A 25 5.10 3.17 5.08
N PRO A 26 3.86 3.68 5.24
CA PRO A 26 3.53 4.55 6.36
C PRO A 26 3.87 3.90 7.71
N PRO A 27 4.60 4.59 8.59
CA PRO A 27 5.04 4.01 9.86
C PRO A 27 3.92 3.48 10.75
N GLU A 28 2.76 4.13 10.74
CA GLU A 28 1.60 3.69 11.53
C GLU A 28 1.13 2.28 11.14
N ALA A 29 1.38 1.87 9.91
CA ALA A 29 0.95 0.56 9.43
C ALA A 29 1.85 -0.58 9.93
N TRP A 30 3.06 -0.28 10.36
CA TRP A 30 4.05 -1.32 10.70
C TRP A 30 3.56 -2.28 11.79
N PRO A 31 3.15 -1.81 12.97
CA PRO A 31 2.70 -2.74 14.00
C PRO A 31 1.40 -3.45 13.64
N GLU A 32 0.54 -2.78 12.90
CA GLU A 32 -0.76 -3.34 12.53
C GLU A 32 -0.64 -4.53 11.58
N PHE A 33 0.29 -4.44 10.60
CA PHE A 33 0.46 -5.47 9.58
C PHE A 33 1.69 -6.34 9.79
N GLY A 34 2.39 -6.17 10.90
CA GLY A 34 3.57 -6.98 11.20
C GLY A 34 4.78 -6.65 10.36
N PHE A 35 4.91 -5.42 9.88
CA PHE A 35 6.05 -5.01 9.08
C PHE A 35 7.26 -4.66 9.96
N ARG A 36 8.44 -5.03 9.50
CA ARG A 36 9.71 -4.70 10.15
C ARG A 36 10.80 -4.51 9.11
N ALA A 37 11.75 -3.62 9.39
CA ALA A 37 12.92 -3.45 8.54
C ALA A 37 13.66 -4.79 8.39
N GLY A 38 14.08 -5.09 7.18
CA GLY A 38 14.76 -6.34 6.85
C GLY A 38 13.85 -7.49 6.50
N ASN A 39 12.56 -7.41 6.82
CA ASN A 39 11.61 -8.48 6.56
C ASN A 39 11.07 -8.40 5.13
N GLN A 40 10.67 -9.56 4.63
CA GLN A 40 10.06 -9.70 3.32
C GLN A 40 8.59 -9.31 3.36
N VAL A 41 8.11 -8.74 2.26
CA VAL A 41 6.69 -8.48 2.03
C VAL A 41 6.26 -9.09 0.70
N LEU A 42 4.96 -9.35 0.58
CA LEU A 42 4.34 -9.79 -0.66
C LEU A 42 3.49 -8.66 -1.22
N PHE A 43 3.52 -8.49 -2.54
CA PHE A 43 2.65 -7.57 -3.25
C PHE A 43 1.50 -8.34 -3.85
N LEU A 44 0.28 -7.88 -3.59
CA LEU A 44 -0.95 -8.56 -4.00
C LEU A 44 -1.71 -7.72 -5.02
N PRO A 45 -2.45 -8.36 -5.94
CA PRO A 45 -3.27 -7.60 -6.88
C PRO A 45 -4.33 -6.79 -6.13
N GLY A 46 -4.53 -5.55 -6.57
CA GLY A 46 -5.62 -4.71 -6.10
C GLY A 46 -6.93 -5.07 -6.78
N SER A 47 -8.03 -4.45 -6.34
CA SER A 47 -9.32 -4.62 -7.01
C SER A 47 -9.32 -3.87 -8.34
N ARG A 48 -10.16 -4.31 -9.27
CA ARG A 48 -10.34 -3.61 -10.55
C ARG A 48 -10.86 -2.18 -10.34
N ARG A 49 -11.62 -1.99 -9.28
CA ARG A 49 -12.26 -0.72 -8.95
C ARG A 49 -11.28 0.33 -8.47
N SER A 50 -10.36 -0.07 -7.62
CA SER A 50 -9.40 0.84 -7.01
C SER A 50 -8.05 0.86 -7.71
N GLY A 51 -7.76 -0.11 -8.56
CA GLY A 51 -6.43 -0.26 -9.15
C GLY A 51 -5.41 -0.54 -8.05
N GLY A 52 -4.14 -0.26 -8.35
CA GLY A 52 -3.08 -0.38 -7.35
C GLY A 52 -2.79 -1.80 -6.90
N PHE A 53 -2.43 -1.96 -5.63
CA PHE A 53 -1.97 -3.25 -5.10
C PHE A 53 -2.09 -3.26 -3.58
N GLY A 54 -1.86 -4.44 -2.99
CA GLY A 54 -1.75 -4.58 -1.54
C GLY A 54 -0.35 -5.03 -1.14
N VAL A 55 0.00 -4.79 0.13
CA VAL A 55 1.28 -5.23 0.71
C VAL A 55 0.99 -5.99 1.99
N ALA A 56 1.54 -7.20 2.11
CA ALA A 56 1.31 -8.05 3.28
C ALA A 56 2.58 -8.75 3.73
N ALA A 57 2.66 -9.03 5.02
CA ALA A 57 3.72 -9.86 5.56
C ALA A 57 3.40 -11.34 5.28
N PRO A 58 4.38 -12.15 4.80
CA PRO A 58 4.11 -13.54 4.41
C PRO A 58 3.47 -14.41 5.49
N GLY A 59 3.82 -14.20 6.75
CA GLY A 59 3.28 -14.98 7.87
C GLY A 59 1.79 -14.79 8.13
N GLN A 60 1.18 -13.80 7.50
CA GLN A 60 -0.24 -13.47 7.66
C GLN A 60 -1.09 -13.99 6.49
N MET A 61 -0.47 -14.69 5.56
CA MET A 61 -1.10 -15.07 4.30
C MET A 61 -1.48 -16.52 4.26
N THR A 62 -2.60 -16.82 3.60
CA THR A 62 -2.96 -18.19 3.24
C THR A 62 -2.21 -18.58 1.96
N ILE A 63 -2.03 -19.88 1.74
CA ILE A 63 -1.36 -20.40 0.54
C ILE A 63 -1.96 -19.86 -0.77
N PRO A 64 -3.30 -19.86 -0.96
CA PRO A 64 -3.87 -19.33 -2.20
C PRO A 64 -3.54 -17.86 -2.46
N LEU A 65 -3.43 -17.03 -1.41
CA LEU A 65 -3.07 -15.63 -1.57
C LEU A 65 -1.59 -15.49 -1.92
N VAL A 66 -0.72 -16.30 -1.33
CA VAL A 66 0.71 -16.32 -1.66
C VAL A 66 0.92 -16.64 -3.12
N GLU A 67 0.17 -17.62 -3.66
CA GLU A 67 0.25 -18.00 -5.07
C GLU A 67 -0.20 -16.90 -6.02
N ARG A 68 -1.05 -15.99 -5.56
CA ARG A 68 -1.54 -14.86 -6.36
C ARG A 68 -0.66 -13.62 -6.26
N ALA A 69 0.42 -13.68 -5.50
CA ALA A 69 1.28 -12.52 -5.31
C ALA A 69 1.88 -12.03 -6.63
N LEU A 70 1.90 -10.71 -6.79
CA LEU A 70 2.53 -10.05 -7.95
C LEU A 70 4.05 -10.15 -7.89
N GLY A 71 4.59 -10.22 -6.67
CA GLY A 71 6.01 -10.26 -6.45
C GLY A 71 6.33 -10.10 -4.98
N ARG A 72 7.61 -9.99 -4.67
CA ARG A 72 8.13 -9.89 -3.31
C ARG A 72 9.07 -8.71 -3.20
N GLY A 73 9.19 -8.18 -1.99
CA GLY A 73 10.15 -7.13 -1.69
C GLY A 73 10.68 -7.27 -0.28
N ARG A 74 11.65 -6.44 0.06
CA ARG A 74 12.22 -6.40 1.40
C ARG A 74 12.16 -4.97 1.91
N ILE A 75 11.70 -4.79 3.13
CA ILE A 75 11.58 -3.48 3.76
C ILE A 75 12.96 -3.00 4.20
N GLY A 76 13.36 -1.82 3.74
CA GLY A 76 14.58 -1.16 4.19
C GLY A 76 14.40 -0.50 5.55
N GLU A 77 15.50 0.00 6.13
CA GLU A 77 15.51 0.60 7.47
C GLU A 77 14.56 1.78 7.61
N GLY A 78 14.41 2.59 6.58
CA GLY A 78 13.50 3.74 6.58
C GLY A 78 12.09 3.41 6.13
N GLY A 79 11.76 2.12 5.94
CA GLY A 79 10.45 1.71 5.48
C GLY A 79 10.29 1.70 3.97
N GLN A 80 11.38 1.89 3.22
CA GLN A 80 11.33 1.86 1.77
C GLN A 80 11.22 0.43 1.26
N VAL A 81 10.47 0.25 0.19
CA VAL A 81 10.37 -1.02 -0.51
C VAL A 81 10.33 -0.75 -2.01
N VAL A 82 11.06 -1.56 -2.78
CA VAL A 82 11.06 -1.46 -4.25
C VAL A 82 9.93 -2.31 -4.77
N LEU A 83 9.10 -1.72 -5.64
CA LEU A 83 7.94 -2.40 -6.20
C LEU A 83 8.33 -3.29 -7.38
N PRO A 84 7.69 -4.46 -7.52
CA PRO A 84 7.93 -5.29 -8.69
C PRO A 84 7.30 -4.67 -9.94
N PRO A 85 7.78 -5.02 -11.15
CA PRO A 85 7.18 -4.50 -12.39
C PRO A 85 5.69 -4.79 -12.51
N GLU A 86 5.24 -5.89 -11.93
CA GLU A 86 3.83 -6.31 -11.97
C GLU A 86 2.91 -5.39 -11.17
N ALA A 87 3.44 -4.53 -10.31
CA ALA A 87 2.66 -3.51 -9.60
C ALA A 87 2.18 -2.41 -10.54
N ASN A 88 2.80 -2.30 -11.72
CA ASN A 88 2.39 -1.40 -12.80
C ASN A 88 2.32 0.07 -12.36
N VAL A 89 3.35 0.52 -11.66
CA VAL A 89 3.50 1.92 -11.23
C VAL A 89 4.72 2.54 -11.87
N ARG A 90 4.75 3.87 -11.92
CA ARG A 90 5.85 4.65 -12.47
C ARG A 90 6.34 5.67 -11.47
N PRO A 91 7.61 6.10 -11.56
CA PRO A 91 8.09 7.21 -10.74
C PRO A 91 7.17 8.42 -10.86
N GLY A 92 6.83 9.01 -9.71
CA GLY A 92 5.94 10.15 -9.63
C GLY A 92 4.47 9.79 -9.43
N ASP A 93 4.07 8.55 -9.62
CA ASP A 93 2.69 8.12 -9.36
C ASP A 93 2.35 8.30 -7.89
N ARG A 94 1.12 8.72 -7.62
CA ARG A 94 0.60 8.88 -6.27
C ARG A 94 -0.42 7.80 -5.99
N LEU A 95 -0.29 7.17 -4.84
CA LEU A 95 -1.20 6.14 -4.38
C LEU A 95 -1.70 6.49 -2.98
N LEU A 96 -2.93 6.14 -2.69
CA LEU A 96 -3.49 6.37 -1.38
C LEU A 96 -3.34 5.10 -0.53
N ALA A 97 -2.59 5.20 0.57
CA ALA A 97 -2.41 4.10 1.50
C ALA A 97 -3.63 4.00 2.41
N VAL A 98 -4.28 2.84 2.39
CA VAL A 98 -5.52 2.60 3.14
C VAL A 98 -5.45 1.28 3.90
N ARG A 99 -6.25 1.18 4.98
CA ARG A 99 -6.45 -0.10 5.64
C ARG A 99 -7.38 -0.94 4.76
N GLY A 100 -6.79 -1.78 3.90
CA GLY A 100 -7.54 -2.58 2.93
C GLY A 100 -8.28 -3.74 3.58
N SER A 101 -7.54 -4.60 4.27
CA SER A 101 -8.08 -5.76 4.97
C SER A 101 -7.25 -5.97 6.23
N ARG A 102 -7.57 -7.02 7.00
CA ARG A 102 -6.75 -7.35 8.18
C ARG A 102 -5.38 -7.90 7.80
N TYR A 103 -5.20 -8.34 6.57
CA TYR A 103 -3.96 -8.99 6.12
C TYR A 103 -3.06 -8.10 5.29
N ALA A 104 -3.61 -7.10 4.62
CA ALA A 104 -2.86 -6.31 3.67
C ALA A 104 -3.16 -4.82 3.80
N LEU A 105 -2.09 -4.04 3.73
CA LEU A 105 -2.16 -2.60 3.55
C LEU A 105 -2.47 -2.35 2.07
N GLY A 106 -3.51 -1.58 1.78
CA GLY A 106 -3.91 -1.29 0.41
C GLY A 106 -3.29 0.00 -0.10
N PHE A 107 -2.98 0.03 -1.39
CA PHE A 107 -2.52 1.23 -2.10
C PHE A 107 -3.43 1.41 -3.29
N VAL A 108 -4.32 2.39 -3.23
CA VAL A 108 -5.34 2.58 -4.27
C VAL A 108 -4.90 3.68 -5.23
N ALA A 109 -5.19 3.46 -6.51
CA ALA A 109 -4.78 4.35 -7.59
C ALA A 109 -5.95 5.13 -8.20
N GLN A 110 -7.18 4.78 -7.86
CA GLN A 110 -8.38 5.39 -8.43
C GLN A 110 -9.60 5.03 -7.59
N GLY A 111 -10.74 5.57 -7.94
CA GLY A 111 -12.01 5.25 -7.31
C GLY A 111 -12.48 6.29 -6.31
N PRO A 112 -13.65 6.07 -5.67
CA PRO A 112 -14.30 7.08 -4.82
C PRO A 112 -13.44 7.59 -3.67
N ILE A 113 -12.74 6.71 -2.97
CA ILE A 113 -11.91 7.11 -1.82
C ILE A 113 -10.70 7.91 -2.29
N TYR A 114 -10.12 7.55 -3.43
CA TYR A 114 -9.02 8.29 -4.05
C TYR A 114 -9.47 9.71 -4.42
N GLU A 115 -10.63 9.82 -5.08
CA GLU A 115 -11.17 11.12 -5.49
C GLU A 115 -11.48 12.00 -4.28
N GLU A 116 -12.03 11.42 -3.22
CA GLU A 116 -12.29 12.16 -1.99
C GLU A 116 -11.00 12.64 -1.35
N ALA A 117 -9.96 11.81 -1.34
CA ALA A 117 -8.68 12.17 -0.77
C ALA A 117 -8.02 13.36 -1.46
N LEU A 118 -8.27 13.54 -2.76
CA LEU A 118 -7.76 14.70 -3.50
C LEU A 118 -8.28 16.04 -2.96
N LYS A 119 -9.39 16.01 -2.23
CA LYS A 119 -9.99 17.19 -1.60
C LYS A 119 -9.44 17.47 -0.20
N HIS A 120 -8.52 16.64 0.29
CA HIS A 120 -7.99 16.69 1.64
C HIS A 120 -6.48 16.99 1.64
N PRO A 121 -6.10 18.28 1.52
CA PRO A 121 -4.68 18.65 1.48
C PRO A 121 -3.95 18.42 2.81
N GLU A 122 -4.68 18.16 3.90
CA GLU A 122 -4.10 17.89 5.21
C GLU A 122 -3.53 16.47 5.34
N LEU A 123 -3.81 15.58 4.39
CA LEU A 123 -3.30 14.21 4.43
C LEU A 123 -1.78 14.20 4.28
N GLU A 124 -1.11 13.37 5.11
CA GLU A 124 0.34 13.21 5.02
C GLU A 124 0.76 12.60 3.68
N VAL A 125 1.98 12.94 3.27
CA VAL A 125 2.66 12.32 2.13
C VAL A 125 3.89 11.61 2.67
N PHE A 126 3.98 10.33 2.44
CA PHE A 126 5.08 9.49 2.92
C PHE A 126 6.14 9.23 1.87
#